data_192badc673e67997782c007cfd977b33
#
_entry.id   192badc673e67997782c007cfd977b33
#
_cell.length_a   1.000
_cell.length_b   1.000
_cell.length_c   1.000
_cell.angle_alpha   90.00
_cell.angle_beta   90.00
_cell.angle_gamma   90.00
#
_symmetry.space_group_name_H-M   'P 1'
#
loop_
_entity.id
_entity.type
_entity.pdbx_description
1 polymer ?
#
loop_
_entity_poly.entity_id
_entity_poly.type
_entity_poly.pdbx_seq_one_letter_code
_entity_poly.pdbx_strand_id
1 'polypeptide(L)'
;GVNYLLMEQRIGAGLLRDHYIQTGDEEILNFALECKKGLHTDAELERDLWQWLYEYNSQQPEDRKIHAIGIDIEFNTVATLKGLTLLIQNPEQVEDEWKTLYQKAITIKRDSYDEQAVKAFSELIHLTFPEGQNEKKMREVFGDNYDIAVRIYDNMVFASTPEFYNSKFHTD
;
A
#
# COMPACT_ATOMS: atom_id res chain seq x y z
N GLY A 1 -12.61 -1.90 -24.11
CA GLY A 1 -12.97 -2.65 -22.89
C GLY A 1 -12.72 -1.83 -21.64
N VAL A 2 -13.19 -2.27 -20.50
CA VAL A 2 -12.88 -1.67 -19.21
C VAL A 2 -11.61 -2.34 -18.71
N ASN A 3 -10.54 -1.56 -18.52
CA ASN A 3 -9.24 -2.08 -18.06
C ASN A 3 -8.92 -1.68 -16.60
N TYR A 4 -9.77 -0.85 -15.98
CA TYR A 4 -9.53 -0.35 -14.65
C TYR A 4 -10.76 -0.52 -13.76
N LEU A 5 -10.54 -1.11 -12.57
CA LEU A 5 -11.49 -1.17 -11.47
C LEU A 5 -11.06 -0.13 -10.42
N LEU A 6 -11.80 0.97 -10.35
CA LEU A 6 -11.58 2.00 -9.34
C LEU A 6 -12.35 1.64 -8.07
N MET A 7 -11.67 1.65 -6.94
CA MET A 7 -12.23 1.23 -5.66
C MET A 7 -12.11 2.34 -4.63
N GLU A 8 -13.17 2.55 -3.84
CA GLU A 8 -13.11 3.37 -2.64
C GLU A 8 -12.29 2.67 -1.55
N GLN A 9 -11.01 2.52 -1.84
CA GLN A 9 -10.01 1.93 -0.98
C GLN A 9 -8.71 2.71 -1.13
N ARG A 10 -7.85 2.62 -0.12
CA ARG A 10 -6.53 3.26 -0.12
C ARG A 10 -5.68 2.75 -1.27
N ILE A 11 -4.78 3.59 -1.76
CA ILE A 11 -3.88 3.26 -2.87
C ILE A 11 -3.08 1.98 -2.58
N GLY A 12 -2.47 1.89 -1.38
CA GLY A 12 -1.70 0.71 -0.98
C GLY A 12 -2.55 -0.57 -0.94
N ALA A 13 -3.79 -0.50 -0.47
CA ALA A 13 -4.71 -1.62 -0.50
C ALA A 13 -5.10 -2.01 -1.93
N GLY A 14 -5.22 -1.03 -2.83
CA GLY A 14 -5.41 -1.24 -4.26
C GLY A 14 -4.23 -1.99 -4.89
N LEU A 15 -3.01 -1.56 -4.60
CA LEU A 15 -1.78 -2.21 -5.10
C LEU A 15 -1.68 -3.68 -4.70
N LEU A 16 -2.04 -4.04 -3.46
CA LEU A 16 -2.04 -5.44 -3.02
C LEU A 16 -3.00 -6.29 -3.88
N ARG A 17 -4.18 -5.76 -4.16
CA ARG A 17 -5.18 -6.45 -4.97
C ARG A 17 -4.80 -6.51 -6.44
N ASP A 18 -4.26 -5.41 -6.98
CA ASP A 18 -3.74 -5.42 -8.34
C ASP A 18 -2.64 -6.46 -8.50
N HIS A 19 -1.69 -6.48 -7.58
CA HIS A 19 -0.63 -7.49 -7.58
C HIS A 19 -1.21 -8.92 -7.63
N TYR A 20 -2.19 -9.21 -6.76
CA TYR A 20 -2.82 -10.54 -6.75
C TYR A 20 -3.49 -10.89 -8.09
N ILE A 21 -4.30 -9.99 -8.64
CA ILE A 21 -5.02 -10.29 -9.89
C ILE A 21 -4.11 -10.35 -11.13
N GLN A 22 -2.84 -9.87 -11.01
CA GLN A 22 -1.84 -10.03 -12.06
C GLN A 22 -0.99 -11.30 -11.88
N THR A 23 -0.74 -11.74 -10.64
CA THR A 23 0.26 -12.79 -10.33
C THR A 23 -0.31 -14.07 -9.73
N GLY A 24 -1.47 -13.99 -9.06
CA GLY A 24 -2.04 -15.09 -8.26
C GLY A 24 -1.32 -15.31 -6.93
N ASP A 25 -0.61 -14.31 -6.40
CA ASP A 25 0.14 -14.41 -5.14
C ASP A 25 -0.83 -14.49 -3.94
N GLU A 26 -1.11 -15.70 -3.48
CA GLU A 26 -2.01 -16.00 -2.37
C GLU A 26 -1.55 -15.40 -1.04
N GLU A 27 -0.25 -15.21 -0.82
CA GLU A 27 0.26 -14.58 0.40
C GLU A 27 -0.16 -13.11 0.44
N ILE A 28 -0.08 -12.43 -0.69
CA ILE A 28 -0.52 -11.04 -0.82
C ILE A 28 -2.04 -10.91 -0.67
N LEU A 29 -2.82 -11.81 -1.26
CA LEU A 29 -4.27 -11.79 -1.07
C LEU A 29 -4.66 -12.01 0.39
N ASN A 30 -4.09 -13.01 1.04
CA ASN A 30 -4.32 -13.30 2.45
C ASN A 30 -3.99 -12.09 3.32
N PHE A 31 -2.84 -11.46 3.09
CA PHE A 31 -2.43 -10.24 3.78
C PHE A 31 -3.43 -9.09 3.56
N ALA A 32 -3.87 -8.87 2.33
CA ALA A 32 -4.83 -7.81 1.98
C ALA A 32 -6.19 -8.01 2.67
N LEU A 33 -6.68 -9.26 2.75
CA LEU A 33 -7.92 -9.62 3.42
C LEU A 33 -7.79 -9.50 4.95
N GLU A 34 -6.68 -9.92 5.53
CA GLU A 34 -6.41 -9.76 6.97
C GLU A 34 -6.35 -8.29 7.39
N CYS A 35 -5.84 -7.41 6.54
CA CYS A 35 -5.85 -5.96 6.79
C CYS A 35 -7.25 -5.36 6.92
N LYS A 36 -8.29 -6.04 6.47
CA LYS A 36 -9.70 -5.62 6.60
C LYS A 36 -10.46 -6.33 7.72
N LYS A 37 -9.85 -7.26 8.42
CA LYS A 37 -10.50 -8.03 9.48
C LYS A 37 -11.09 -7.11 10.56
N GLY A 38 -12.39 -7.15 10.75
CA GLY A 38 -13.13 -6.25 11.66
C GLY A 38 -13.93 -5.13 10.97
N LEU A 39 -13.75 -4.89 9.68
CA LEU A 39 -14.72 -4.15 8.88
C LEU A 39 -15.82 -5.11 8.43
N HIS A 40 -17.08 -4.67 8.41
CA HIS A 40 -18.28 -5.46 8.07
C HIS A 40 -18.29 -5.96 6.61
N THR A 41 -17.18 -6.51 6.14
CA THR A 41 -17.07 -7.09 4.80
C THR A 41 -17.02 -8.61 4.91
N ASP A 42 -17.79 -9.29 4.08
CA ASP A 42 -17.72 -10.73 3.94
C ASP A 42 -16.40 -11.08 3.24
N ALA A 43 -15.42 -11.56 4.03
CA ALA A 43 -14.09 -11.88 3.53
C ALA A 43 -14.09 -13.01 2.49
N GLU A 44 -15.09 -13.92 2.55
CA GLU A 44 -15.24 -15.00 1.57
C GLU A 44 -15.70 -14.44 0.22
N LEU A 45 -16.74 -13.60 0.21
CA LEU A 45 -17.21 -12.95 -1.03
C LEU A 45 -16.13 -12.05 -1.65
N GLU A 46 -15.34 -11.37 -0.82
CA GLU A 46 -14.24 -10.56 -1.32
C GLU A 46 -13.15 -11.46 -1.94
N ARG A 47 -12.83 -12.59 -1.33
CA ARG A 47 -11.89 -13.56 -1.89
C ARG A 47 -12.36 -14.10 -3.23
N ASP A 48 -13.61 -14.51 -3.33
CA ASP A 48 -14.19 -15.07 -4.56
C ASP A 48 -14.12 -14.06 -5.72
N LEU A 49 -14.38 -12.78 -5.45
CA LEU A 49 -14.23 -11.70 -6.44
C LEU A 49 -12.79 -11.57 -6.95
N TRP A 50 -11.81 -11.55 -6.05
CA TRP A 50 -10.41 -11.39 -6.44
C TRP A 50 -9.89 -12.62 -7.18
N GLN A 51 -10.30 -13.81 -6.77
CA GLN A 51 -9.96 -15.05 -7.44
C GLN A 51 -10.55 -15.08 -8.86
N TRP A 52 -11.80 -14.70 -9.03
CA TRP A 52 -12.42 -14.60 -10.34
C TRP A 52 -11.70 -13.60 -11.25
N LEU A 53 -11.30 -12.45 -10.73
CA LEU A 53 -10.53 -11.44 -11.49
C LEU A 53 -9.15 -11.98 -11.90
N TYR A 54 -8.46 -12.70 -11.03
CA TYR A 54 -7.21 -13.36 -11.38
C TYR A 54 -7.39 -14.39 -12.48
N GLU A 55 -8.39 -15.26 -12.37
CA GLU A 55 -8.72 -16.27 -13.38
C GLU A 55 -9.06 -15.61 -14.73
N TYR A 56 -9.81 -14.53 -14.71
CA TYR A 56 -10.08 -13.73 -15.91
C TYR A 56 -8.79 -13.18 -16.50
N ASN A 57 -7.96 -12.48 -15.71
CA ASN A 57 -6.72 -11.86 -16.17
C ASN A 57 -5.71 -12.89 -16.71
N SER A 58 -5.65 -14.08 -16.14
CA SER A 58 -4.75 -15.15 -16.59
C SER A 58 -5.01 -15.62 -18.02
N GLN A 59 -6.21 -15.36 -18.53
CA GLN A 59 -6.64 -15.72 -19.88
C GLN A 59 -6.58 -14.54 -20.86
N GLN A 60 -6.24 -13.33 -20.39
CA GLN A 60 -6.22 -12.14 -21.22
C GLN A 60 -4.79 -11.79 -21.68
N PRO A 61 -4.64 -11.23 -22.91
CA PRO A 61 -3.40 -10.56 -23.27
C PRO A 61 -3.20 -9.31 -22.40
N GLU A 62 -1.94 -8.87 -22.26
CA GLU A 62 -1.55 -7.81 -21.32
C GLU A 62 -2.38 -6.51 -21.47
N ASP A 63 -2.66 -6.12 -22.72
CA ASP A 63 -3.42 -4.90 -23.06
C ASP A 63 -4.93 -4.99 -22.73
N ARG A 64 -5.40 -6.15 -22.27
CA ARG A 64 -6.80 -6.40 -21.90
C ARG A 64 -7.00 -6.81 -20.44
N LYS A 65 -5.94 -6.95 -19.70
CA LYS A 65 -6.03 -7.21 -18.27
C LYS A 65 -6.74 -6.08 -17.53
N ILE A 66 -7.44 -6.46 -16.48
CA ILE A 66 -8.04 -5.51 -15.54
C ILE A 66 -7.01 -5.17 -14.48
N HIS A 67 -6.89 -3.88 -14.15
CA HIS A 67 -6.09 -3.36 -13.06
C HIS A 67 -6.99 -2.84 -11.95
N ALA A 68 -6.63 -3.11 -10.69
CA ALA A 68 -7.31 -2.62 -9.52
C ALA A 68 -6.60 -1.37 -8.97
N ILE A 69 -7.34 -0.27 -8.82
CA ILE A 69 -6.80 1.00 -8.36
C ILE A 69 -7.58 1.48 -7.14
N GLY A 70 -6.89 1.67 -6.02
CA GLY A 70 -7.43 2.37 -4.86
C GLY A 70 -7.39 3.88 -5.09
N ILE A 71 -8.48 4.57 -4.79
CA ILE A 71 -8.63 6.02 -5.05
C ILE A 71 -8.89 6.84 -3.78
N ASP A 72 -8.90 6.21 -2.62
CA ASP A 72 -9.10 6.91 -1.35
C ASP A 72 -7.76 7.37 -0.74
N ILE A 73 -7.84 8.34 0.18
CA ILE A 73 -6.68 8.90 0.88
C ILE A 73 -5.94 7.80 1.63
N GLU A 74 -4.63 7.81 1.50
CA GLU A 74 -3.77 6.86 2.19
C GLU A 74 -3.65 7.23 3.67
N PHE A 75 -3.88 6.24 4.53
CA PHE A 75 -3.56 6.33 5.96
C PHE A 75 -2.29 5.52 6.22
N ASN A 76 -1.58 5.85 7.29
CA ASN A 76 -0.43 5.08 7.75
C ASN A 76 -0.87 3.69 8.19
N THR A 77 -0.91 2.75 7.29
CA THR A 77 -1.35 1.38 7.53
C THR A 77 -0.33 0.36 7.06
N VAL A 78 -0.42 -0.82 7.64
CA VAL A 78 0.41 -1.96 7.24
C VAL A 78 0.18 -2.32 5.76
N ALA A 79 -1.06 -2.16 5.27
CA ALA A 79 -1.39 -2.37 3.86
C ALA A 79 -0.65 -1.39 2.93
N THR A 80 -0.53 -0.12 3.34
CA THR A 80 0.22 0.89 2.60
C THR A 80 1.69 0.53 2.49
N LEU A 81 2.31 0.17 3.61
CA LEU A 81 3.72 -0.25 3.63
C LEU A 81 3.97 -1.48 2.78
N LYS A 82 3.10 -2.48 2.88
CA LYS A 82 3.22 -3.68 2.06
C LYS A 82 3.04 -3.35 0.57
N GLY A 83 2.05 -2.50 0.24
CA GLY A 83 1.85 -2.01 -1.13
C GLY A 83 3.06 -1.26 -1.66
N LEU A 84 3.68 -0.41 -0.85
CA LEU A 84 4.90 0.32 -1.23
C LEU A 84 6.05 -0.64 -1.56
N THR A 85 6.20 -1.75 -0.83
CA THR A 85 7.24 -2.76 -1.15
C THR A 85 7.04 -3.45 -2.48
N LEU A 86 5.80 -3.58 -2.97
CA LEU A 86 5.53 -4.16 -4.29
C LEU A 86 5.98 -3.26 -5.45
N LEU A 87 6.22 -1.98 -5.17
CA LEU A 87 6.71 -1.02 -6.17
C LEU A 87 8.24 -1.04 -6.30
N ILE A 88 8.96 -1.71 -5.39
CA ILE A 88 10.43 -1.78 -5.42
C ILE A 88 10.87 -2.62 -6.62
N GLN A 89 11.61 -2.01 -7.54
CA GLN A 89 12.18 -2.70 -8.70
C GLN A 89 13.60 -3.20 -8.44
N ASN A 90 14.37 -2.50 -7.63
CA ASN A 90 15.76 -2.83 -7.33
C ASN A 90 15.97 -3.05 -5.82
N PRO A 91 15.60 -4.23 -5.29
CA PRO A 91 15.64 -4.50 -3.85
C PRO A 91 17.04 -4.49 -3.24
N GLU A 92 18.09 -4.68 -4.06
CA GLU A 92 19.48 -4.57 -3.65
C GLU A 92 19.91 -3.13 -3.32
N GLN A 93 19.17 -2.13 -3.81
CA GLN A 93 19.40 -0.72 -3.51
C GLN A 93 18.74 -0.27 -2.18
N VAL A 94 17.94 -1.14 -1.57
CA VAL A 94 17.24 -0.83 -0.31
C VAL A 94 18.20 -1.02 0.87
N GLU A 95 18.38 0.04 1.68
CA GLU A 95 19.24 0.01 2.85
C GLU A 95 18.73 -0.92 3.96
N ASP A 96 19.63 -1.51 4.71
CA ASP A 96 19.29 -2.45 5.79
C ASP A 96 18.53 -1.76 6.94
N GLU A 97 18.77 -0.47 7.16
CA GLU A 97 18.01 0.32 8.13
C GLU A 97 16.54 0.43 7.74
N TRP A 98 16.25 0.67 6.44
CA TRP A 98 14.89 0.65 5.93
C TRP A 98 14.22 -0.71 6.13
N LYS A 99 14.91 -1.80 5.80
CA LYS A 99 14.40 -3.17 6.01
C LYS A 99 14.06 -3.43 7.48
N THR A 100 14.91 -2.98 8.39
CA THR A 100 14.70 -3.11 9.83
C THR A 100 13.48 -2.33 10.32
N LEU A 101 13.35 -1.08 9.91
CA LEU A 101 12.19 -0.24 10.26
C LEU A 101 10.90 -0.76 9.62
N TYR A 102 10.97 -1.22 8.37
CA TYR A 102 9.84 -1.85 7.71
C TYR A 102 9.34 -3.07 8.47
N GLN A 103 10.23 -4.00 8.85
CA GLN A 103 9.85 -5.18 9.62
C GLN A 103 9.21 -4.81 10.96
N LYS A 104 9.72 -3.79 11.63
CA LYS A 104 9.12 -3.26 12.86
C LYS A 104 7.72 -2.69 12.60
N ALA A 105 7.55 -1.91 11.54
CA ALA A 105 6.28 -1.26 11.22
C ALA A 105 5.18 -2.26 10.82
N ILE A 106 5.48 -3.31 10.06
CA ILE A 106 4.48 -4.32 9.64
C ILE A 106 4.02 -5.24 10.79
N THR A 107 4.74 -5.28 11.91
CA THR A 107 4.33 -6.04 13.10
C THR A 107 3.36 -5.27 14.00
N ILE A 108 3.15 -3.98 13.77
CA ILE A 108 2.24 -3.15 14.54
C ILE A 108 0.81 -3.53 14.19
N LYS A 109 0.06 -4.00 15.22
CA LYS A 109 -1.35 -4.35 15.02
C LYS A 109 -2.18 -3.13 14.64
N ARG A 110 -3.05 -3.33 13.67
CA ARG A 110 -3.85 -2.35 12.96
C ARG A 110 -4.71 -1.42 13.84
N ASP A 111 -5.14 -1.85 15.01
CA ASP A 111 -6.12 -1.15 15.85
C ASP A 111 -5.48 -0.16 16.83
N SER A 112 -4.17 -0.08 16.84
CA SER A 112 -3.48 0.91 17.65
C SER A 112 -3.22 2.14 16.79
N TYR A 113 -4.05 3.15 16.92
CA TYR A 113 -3.65 4.55 16.75
C TYR A 113 -2.62 4.86 17.86
N ASP A 114 -1.58 4.04 17.91
CA ASP A 114 -0.55 4.13 18.89
C ASP A 114 0.47 5.16 18.39
N GLU A 115 0.79 6.12 19.24
CA GLU A 115 1.88 7.09 18.98
C GLU A 115 3.16 6.39 18.51
N GLN A 116 3.42 5.17 18.99
CA GLN A 116 4.57 4.36 18.57
C GLN A 116 4.45 3.88 17.12
N ALA A 117 3.25 3.56 16.66
CA ALA A 117 3.01 3.20 15.27
C ALA A 117 3.25 4.41 14.35
N VAL A 118 2.61 5.53 14.67
CA VAL A 118 2.79 6.80 13.92
C VAL A 118 4.26 7.19 13.89
N LYS A 119 4.97 7.06 15.02
CA LYS A 119 6.39 7.35 15.10
C LYS A 119 7.24 6.42 14.23
N ALA A 120 6.99 5.10 14.28
CA ALA A 120 7.72 4.13 13.46
C ALA A 120 7.47 4.34 11.98
N PHE A 121 6.24 4.66 11.58
CA PHE A 121 5.92 5.03 10.20
C PHE A 121 6.59 6.33 9.79
N SER A 122 6.58 7.35 10.64
CA SER A 122 7.24 8.63 10.37
C SER A 122 8.75 8.45 10.19
N GLU A 123 9.40 7.68 11.06
CA GLU A 123 10.83 7.38 10.95
C GLU A 123 11.13 6.63 9.64
N LEU A 124 10.33 5.62 9.28
CA LEU A 124 10.48 4.90 8.02
C LEU A 124 10.30 5.82 6.80
N ILE A 125 9.32 6.71 6.85
CA ILE A 125 9.04 7.70 5.81
C ILE A 125 10.22 8.66 5.67
N HIS A 126 10.73 9.24 6.76
CA HIS A 126 11.86 10.15 6.71
C HIS A 126 13.14 9.47 6.20
N LEU A 127 13.33 8.20 6.50
CA LEU A 127 14.46 7.44 6.00
C LEU A 127 14.34 7.14 4.51
N THR A 128 13.12 6.83 4.06
CA THR A 128 12.84 6.48 2.67
C THR A 128 12.83 7.71 1.78
N PHE A 129 12.31 8.83 2.28
CA PHE A 129 12.14 10.10 1.55
C PHE A 129 12.65 11.28 2.39
N PRO A 130 13.94 11.34 2.70
CA PRO A 130 14.48 12.49 3.44
C PRO A 130 14.32 13.76 2.60
N GLU A 131 13.87 14.82 3.25
CA GLU A 131 13.63 16.11 2.61
C GLU A 131 14.84 16.55 1.76
N GLY A 132 14.64 16.65 0.46
CA GLY A 132 15.53 17.34 -0.47
C GLY A 132 16.78 16.59 -0.94
N GLN A 133 17.10 15.38 -0.52
CA GLN A 133 18.40 14.77 -0.85
C GLN A 133 18.39 13.41 -1.58
N ASN A 134 17.25 12.73 -1.74
CA ASN A 134 17.30 11.35 -2.21
C ASN A 134 16.41 11.00 -3.42
N GLU A 135 15.98 11.97 -4.21
CA GLU A 135 15.24 11.66 -5.45
C GLU A 135 16.00 10.65 -6.32
N LYS A 136 17.31 10.82 -6.46
CA LYS A 136 18.14 9.91 -7.26
C LYS A 136 18.09 8.48 -6.69
N LYS A 137 18.28 8.33 -5.38
CA LYS A 137 18.25 7.02 -4.72
C LYS A 137 16.87 6.38 -4.79
N MET A 138 15.82 7.17 -4.63
CA MET A 138 14.45 6.70 -4.75
C MET A 138 14.13 6.24 -6.16
N ARG A 139 14.61 6.96 -7.19
CA ARG A 139 14.51 6.51 -8.59
C ARG A 139 15.30 5.22 -8.82
N GLU A 140 16.44 5.05 -8.18
CA GLU A 140 17.22 3.81 -8.22
C GLU A 140 16.45 2.64 -7.60
N VAL A 141 15.77 2.84 -6.46
CA VAL A 141 14.99 1.80 -5.78
C VAL A 141 13.69 1.46 -6.53
N PHE A 142 12.92 2.48 -6.91
CA PHE A 142 11.57 2.28 -7.45
C PHE A 142 11.52 2.26 -8.99
N GLY A 143 12.56 2.72 -9.68
CA GLY A 143 12.60 2.76 -11.15
C GLY A 143 11.38 3.47 -11.75
N ASP A 144 10.68 2.80 -12.65
CA ASP A 144 9.48 3.32 -13.32
C ASP A 144 8.29 3.55 -12.36
N ASN A 145 8.32 2.92 -11.19
CA ASN A 145 7.29 3.07 -10.15
C ASN A 145 7.51 4.29 -9.24
N TYR A 146 8.57 5.08 -9.48
CA TYR A 146 8.94 6.22 -8.63
C TYR A 146 7.78 7.19 -8.39
N ASP A 147 7.07 7.60 -9.44
CA ASP A 147 6.01 8.61 -9.34
C ASP A 147 4.83 8.13 -8.48
N ILE A 148 4.46 6.85 -8.58
CA ILE A 148 3.40 6.30 -7.72
C ILE A 148 3.88 6.12 -6.28
N ALA A 149 5.14 5.72 -6.06
CA ALA A 149 5.73 5.63 -4.73
C ALA A 149 5.75 7.00 -4.02
N VAL A 150 6.13 8.07 -4.73
CA VAL A 150 6.10 9.45 -4.20
C VAL A 150 4.67 9.87 -3.84
N ARG A 151 3.67 9.58 -4.67
CA ARG A 151 2.28 9.91 -4.36
C ARG A 151 1.76 9.21 -3.10
N ILE A 152 2.13 7.94 -2.93
CA ILE A 152 1.81 7.20 -1.70
C ILE A 152 2.46 7.88 -0.50
N TYR A 153 3.73 8.23 -0.63
CA TYR A 153 4.47 8.93 0.40
C TYR A 153 3.83 10.27 0.78
N ASP A 154 3.54 11.14 -0.20
CA ASP A 154 2.90 12.43 0.04
C ASP A 154 1.57 12.30 0.78
N ASN A 155 0.76 11.29 0.41
CA ASN A 155 -0.47 10.97 1.12
C ASN A 155 -0.22 10.51 2.56
N MET A 156 0.82 9.68 2.79
CA MET A 156 1.19 9.22 4.12
C MET A 156 1.67 10.38 5.00
N VAL A 157 2.47 11.30 4.46
CA VAL A 157 2.89 12.53 5.15
C VAL A 157 1.68 13.37 5.51
N PHE A 158 0.80 13.64 4.55
CA PHE A 158 -0.42 14.39 4.79
C PHE A 158 -1.29 13.74 5.88
N ALA A 159 -1.51 12.43 5.82
CA ALA A 159 -2.29 11.69 6.80
C ALA A 159 -1.64 11.62 8.20
N SER A 160 -0.36 11.96 8.31
CA SER A 160 0.38 12.03 9.59
C SER A 160 0.32 13.42 10.23
N THR A 161 -0.28 14.41 9.57
CA THR A 161 -0.37 15.77 10.13
C THR A 161 -1.41 15.84 11.25
N PRO A 162 -1.14 16.63 12.32
CA PRO A 162 -2.10 16.84 13.40
C PRO A 162 -3.44 17.40 12.91
N GLU A 163 -3.42 18.24 11.88
CA GLU A 163 -4.61 18.83 11.26
C GLU A 163 -5.52 17.76 10.66
N PHE A 164 -4.95 16.83 9.92
CA PHE A 164 -5.71 15.72 9.34
C PHE A 164 -6.28 14.81 10.42
N TYR A 165 -5.48 14.49 11.43
CA TYR A 165 -5.89 13.64 12.55
C TYR A 165 -7.05 14.26 13.33
N ASN A 166 -6.93 15.53 13.71
CA ASN A 166 -7.95 16.25 14.45
C ASN A 166 -9.26 16.40 13.65
N SER A 167 -9.18 16.62 12.33
CA SER A 167 -10.36 16.79 11.48
C SER A 167 -11.19 15.51 11.30
N LYS A 168 -10.57 14.33 11.43
CA LYS A 168 -11.25 13.04 11.21
C LYS A 168 -11.75 12.39 12.51
N PHE A 169 -11.07 12.62 13.63
CA PHE A 169 -11.30 11.86 14.86
C PHE A 169 -11.80 12.70 16.05
N HIS A 170 -11.82 14.02 15.92
CA HIS A 170 -12.36 14.95 16.89
C HIS A 170 -13.44 15.84 16.27
N THR A 171 -14.47 15.21 15.71
CA THR A 171 -15.74 15.92 15.54
C THR A 171 -16.48 15.77 16.84
N ASP A 172 -16.47 16.86 17.63
CA ASP A 172 -17.36 17.04 18.78
C ASP A 172 -18.83 16.83 18.44
#